data_d85d587391f0d16e05409986dea2c3ec
#
_entry.id   d85d587391f0d16e05409986dea2c3ec
#
_cell.length_a   1.000
_cell.length_b   1.000
_cell.length_c   1.000
_cell.angle_alpha   90.00
_cell.angle_beta   90.00
_cell.angle_gamma   90.00
#
_symmetry.space_group_name_H-M   'P 1'
#
loop_
_entity.id
_entity.type
_entity.pdbx_description
1 polymer ?
#
loop_
_entity_poly.entity_id
_entity_poly.type
_entity_poly.pdbx_seq_one_letter_code
_entity_poly.pdbx_strand_id
1 'polypeptide(L)'
;QNMKNLLTFCLMVCCVAVQAQLVTYPEGLQTGMPHNDDYTVRVRVPGGDWKDLFEYNVQVDMDRVQDASMVQFDMGSPVEVMVKKNNGMIHEVDIRPQARKVQYVQNKNVITFTLDKPQYLSVEFNGDRLHNLHLFANPMETETYSEEEKGVMYFGPGVHRPKDLPNIR
;
A
#
# COMPACT_ATOMS: atom_id res chain seq x y z
N GLN A 1 -69.80 -2.13 1.41
CA GLN A 1 -68.75 -1.41 2.15
C GLN A 1 -67.44 -2.16 1.95
N ASN A 2 -66.66 -1.71 0.94
CA ASN A 2 -65.38 -2.35 0.56
C ASN A 2 -64.21 -1.63 1.24
N MET A 3 -63.57 -2.30 2.18
CA MET A 3 -62.28 -1.89 2.72
C MET A 3 -61.18 -2.48 1.84
N LYS A 4 -60.54 -1.64 1.05
CA LYS A 4 -59.37 -2.00 0.25
C LYS A 4 -58.16 -1.99 1.16
N ASN A 5 -57.63 -3.17 1.46
CA ASN A 5 -56.33 -3.33 2.16
C ASN A 5 -55.21 -2.89 1.23
N LEU A 6 -54.64 -1.74 1.50
CA LEU A 6 -53.42 -1.24 0.86
C LEU A 6 -52.22 -1.89 1.54
N LEU A 7 -51.74 -2.96 0.93
CA LEU A 7 -50.49 -3.63 1.37
C LEU A 7 -49.32 -2.79 0.88
N THR A 8 -48.79 -1.93 1.77
CA THR A 8 -47.56 -1.19 1.51
C THR A 8 -46.37 -2.14 1.67
N PHE A 9 -45.87 -2.62 0.53
CA PHE A 9 -44.64 -3.41 0.48
C PHE A 9 -43.45 -2.47 0.67
N CYS A 10 -42.94 -2.38 1.92
CA CYS A 10 -41.74 -1.63 2.23
C CYS A 10 -40.54 -2.44 1.74
N LEU A 11 -40.01 -2.10 0.56
CA LEU A 11 -38.82 -2.70 0.01
C LEU A 11 -37.62 -2.18 0.84
N MET A 12 -37.20 -2.95 1.84
CA MET A 12 -36.03 -2.68 2.65
C MET A 12 -34.81 -2.98 1.79
N VAL A 13 -34.31 -1.96 1.09
CA VAL A 13 -33.02 -2.04 0.40
C VAL A 13 -31.93 -2.13 1.47
N CYS A 14 -31.49 -3.34 1.73
CA CYS A 14 -30.33 -3.59 2.58
C CYS A 14 -29.10 -3.13 1.79
N CYS A 15 -28.68 -1.87 1.96
CA CYS A 15 -27.38 -1.41 1.49
C CYS A 15 -26.32 -2.14 2.29
N VAL A 16 -25.79 -3.24 1.75
CA VAL A 16 -24.55 -3.82 2.24
C VAL A 16 -23.45 -2.79 1.95
N ALA A 17 -23.07 -2.03 2.95
CA ALA A 17 -21.88 -1.17 2.87
C ALA A 17 -20.69 -2.12 2.72
N VAL A 18 -20.19 -2.26 1.50
CA VAL A 18 -18.89 -2.88 1.28
C VAL A 18 -17.87 -1.95 1.94
N GLN A 19 -17.40 -2.35 3.10
CA GLN A 19 -16.41 -1.58 3.82
C GLN A 19 -15.11 -1.64 3.02
N ALA A 20 -14.68 -0.49 2.53
CA ALA A 20 -13.43 -0.37 1.79
C ALA A 20 -12.27 -0.78 2.70
N GLN A 21 -11.48 -1.75 2.24
CA GLN A 21 -10.40 -2.32 3.03
C GLN A 21 -9.06 -1.74 2.56
N LEU A 22 -8.42 -1.00 3.47
CA LEU A 22 -7.07 -0.47 3.30
C LEU A 22 -6.36 -0.54 4.65
N VAL A 23 -5.31 -1.35 4.73
CA VAL A 23 -4.44 -1.45 5.89
C VAL A 23 -3.12 -0.76 5.59
N THR A 24 -2.71 0.14 6.47
CA THR A 24 -1.41 0.82 6.43
C THR A 24 -0.68 0.56 7.73
N TYR A 25 0.64 0.55 7.67
CA TYR A 25 1.49 0.27 8.82
C TYR A 25 1.99 1.61 9.38
N PRO A 26 1.53 2.03 10.59
CA PRO A 26 1.89 3.33 11.17
C PRO A 26 3.39 3.46 11.40
N GLU A 27 3.92 4.69 11.26
CA GLU A 27 5.33 5.01 11.47
C GLU A 27 5.86 4.51 12.83
N GLY A 28 5.07 4.62 13.89
CA GLY A 28 5.45 4.17 15.24
C GLY A 28 5.83 2.69 15.34
N LEU A 29 5.29 1.83 14.47
CA LEU A 29 5.66 0.42 14.36
C LEU A 29 6.99 0.20 13.62
N GLN A 30 7.46 1.19 12.90
CA GLN A 30 8.68 1.15 12.09
C GLN A 30 9.87 1.82 12.79
N THR A 31 9.75 2.14 14.07
CA THR A 31 10.80 2.80 14.85
C THR A 31 12.13 2.03 14.77
N GLY A 32 13.18 2.73 14.33
CA GLY A 32 14.52 2.15 14.15
C GLY A 32 14.79 1.50 12.80
N MET A 33 13.82 1.53 11.86
CA MET A 33 14.07 1.20 10.46
C MET A 33 14.69 2.40 9.73
N PRO A 34 15.63 2.15 8.79
CA PRO A 34 16.13 3.21 7.92
C PRO A 34 14.99 3.80 7.08
N HIS A 35 14.85 5.12 7.12
CA HIS A 35 13.88 5.88 6.34
C HIS A 35 14.57 6.50 5.11
N ASN A 36 13.87 6.52 3.98
CA ASN A 36 14.29 7.19 2.75
C ASN A 36 13.34 8.34 2.44
N ASP A 37 13.87 9.54 2.27
CA ASP A 37 13.09 10.76 2.07
C ASP A 37 13.04 11.25 0.61
N ASP A 38 13.44 10.44 -0.36
CA ASP A 38 13.36 10.79 -1.78
C ASP A 38 11.91 11.00 -2.24
N TYR A 39 10.98 10.30 -1.59
CA TYR A 39 9.55 10.38 -1.91
C TYR A 39 8.73 10.60 -0.65
N THR A 40 7.49 11.10 -0.84
CA THR A 40 6.41 11.03 0.14
C THR A 40 5.25 10.31 -0.52
N VAL A 41 4.80 9.22 0.07
CA VAL A 41 3.76 8.37 -0.49
C VAL A 41 2.54 8.35 0.42
N ARG A 42 1.37 8.58 -0.20
CA ARG A 42 0.09 8.53 0.50
C ARG A 42 -0.87 7.63 -0.24
N VAL A 43 -1.73 6.98 0.51
CA VAL A 43 -2.79 6.13 -0.04
C VAL A 43 -4.13 6.47 0.59
N ARG A 44 -5.21 6.22 -0.16
CA ARG A 44 -6.56 6.30 0.38
C ARG A 44 -7.51 5.40 -0.40
N VAL A 45 -8.60 5.01 0.23
CA VAL A 45 -9.76 4.54 -0.52
C VAL A 45 -10.39 5.74 -1.24
N PRO A 46 -10.98 5.58 -2.44
CA PRO A 46 -11.60 6.69 -3.16
C PRO A 46 -12.59 7.47 -2.28
N GLY A 47 -12.40 8.80 -2.20
CA GLY A 47 -13.22 9.68 -1.39
C GLY A 47 -12.91 9.70 0.11
N GLY A 48 -11.97 8.89 0.58
CA GLY A 48 -11.51 8.88 1.97
C GLY A 48 -10.32 9.81 2.22
N ASP A 49 -9.86 9.82 3.47
CA ASP A 49 -8.70 10.60 3.89
C ASP A 49 -7.39 9.95 3.44
N TRP A 50 -6.41 10.81 3.08
CA TRP A 50 -5.06 10.36 2.76
C TRP A 50 -4.34 9.86 4.02
N LYS A 51 -3.72 8.70 3.91
CA LYS A 51 -2.86 8.10 4.92
C LYS A 51 -1.42 8.11 4.42
N ASP A 52 -0.50 8.64 5.23
CA ASP A 52 0.92 8.58 4.94
C ASP A 52 1.43 7.14 5.10
N LEU A 53 2.34 6.74 4.23
CA LEU A 53 3.06 5.49 4.34
C LEU A 53 4.48 5.76 4.89
N PHE A 54 5.09 4.74 5.46
CA PHE A 54 6.50 4.80 5.83
C PHE A 54 7.35 4.36 4.63
N GLU A 55 8.26 5.23 4.22
CA GLU A 55 9.21 4.97 3.13
C GLU A 55 10.48 4.34 3.69
N TYR A 56 10.58 3.02 3.50
CA TYR A 56 11.78 2.26 3.89
C TYR A 56 12.94 2.60 2.97
N ASN A 57 14.15 2.77 3.55
CA ASN A 57 15.37 2.77 2.77
C ASN A 57 15.78 1.31 2.49
N VAL A 58 15.85 0.94 1.24
CA VAL A 58 16.28 -0.39 0.80
C VAL A 58 17.49 -0.29 -0.11
N GLN A 59 18.37 -1.29 -0.05
CA GLN A 59 19.55 -1.33 -0.88
C GLN A 59 19.32 -2.12 -2.16
N VAL A 60 19.71 -1.54 -3.26
CA VAL A 60 19.65 -2.14 -4.60
C VAL A 60 21.04 -2.12 -5.23
N ASP A 61 21.25 -2.94 -6.27
CA ASP A 61 22.51 -3.11 -7.00
C ASP A 61 23.65 -3.63 -6.10
N MET A 62 23.84 -4.95 -6.10
CA MET A 62 24.87 -5.61 -5.26
C MET A 62 26.30 -5.23 -5.62
N ASP A 63 26.57 -4.78 -6.84
CA ASP A 63 27.91 -4.40 -7.30
C ASP A 63 28.24 -2.94 -6.92
N ARG A 64 27.24 -2.09 -6.94
CA ARG A 64 27.33 -0.67 -6.56
C ARG A 64 26.13 -0.29 -5.74
N VAL A 65 26.16 -0.66 -4.48
CA VAL A 65 25.00 -0.45 -3.56
C VAL A 65 24.48 0.96 -3.64
N GLN A 66 23.21 1.07 -4.00
CA GLN A 66 22.43 2.31 -4.05
C GLN A 66 21.24 2.19 -3.10
N ASP A 67 20.74 3.31 -2.64
CA ASP A 67 19.56 3.38 -1.81
C ASP A 67 18.32 3.66 -2.67
N ALA A 68 17.27 2.88 -2.46
CA ALA A 68 15.97 3.07 -3.08
C ALA A 68 14.88 3.16 -2.02
N SER A 69 13.71 3.65 -2.39
CA SER A 69 12.56 3.72 -1.50
C SER A 69 11.66 2.51 -1.66
N MET A 70 11.06 2.06 -0.58
CA MET A 70 10.05 1.01 -0.58
C MET A 70 8.87 1.40 0.30
N VAL A 71 7.66 1.16 -0.18
CA VAL A 71 6.42 1.30 0.59
C VAL A 71 5.56 0.06 0.46
N GLN A 72 4.76 -0.21 1.48
CA GLN A 72 3.81 -1.32 1.47
C GLN A 72 2.50 -0.98 2.16
N PHE A 73 1.43 -1.57 1.69
CA PHE A 73 0.09 -1.53 2.27
C PHE A 73 -0.74 -2.69 1.75
N ASP A 74 -1.83 -3.05 2.45
CA ASP A 74 -2.72 -4.11 2.02
C ASP A 74 -4.04 -3.51 1.55
N MET A 75 -4.59 -4.06 0.47
CA MET A 75 -5.82 -3.58 -0.14
C MET A 75 -6.78 -4.71 -0.49
N GLY A 76 -8.05 -4.52 -0.15
CA GLY A 76 -9.17 -5.38 -0.53
C GLY A 76 -10.21 -4.66 -1.39
N SER A 77 -9.94 -3.41 -1.75
CA SER A 77 -10.77 -2.56 -2.60
C SER A 77 -9.87 -1.59 -3.39
N PRO A 78 -10.35 -0.89 -4.42
CA PRO A 78 -9.56 0.11 -5.14
C PRO A 78 -8.95 1.15 -4.21
N VAL A 79 -7.70 1.54 -4.49
CA VAL A 79 -6.91 2.49 -3.71
C VAL A 79 -6.32 3.55 -4.62
N GLU A 80 -6.46 4.82 -4.25
CA GLU A 80 -5.73 5.92 -4.86
C GLU A 80 -4.35 6.06 -4.19
N VAL A 81 -3.33 6.17 -5.00
CA VAL A 81 -1.93 6.34 -4.59
C VAL A 81 -1.44 7.70 -5.05
N MET A 82 -0.85 8.46 -4.14
CA MET A 82 -0.17 9.71 -4.43
C MET A 82 1.31 9.55 -4.11
N VAL A 83 2.15 9.86 -5.09
CA VAL A 83 3.61 9.87 -4.94
C VAL A 83 4.12 11.27 -5.24
N LYS A 84 4.77 11.88 -4.26
CA LYS A 84 5.49 13.14 -4.41
C LYS A 84 6.98 12.84 -4.46
N LYS A 85 7.65 13.35 -5.50
CA LYS A 85 9.11 13.38 -5.55
C LYS A 85 9.61 14.58 -4.73
N ASN A 86 10.39 14.33 -3.68
CA ASN A 86 10.83 15.38 -2.77
C ASN A 86 12.04 16.15 -3.32
N ASN A 87 12.88 15.49 -4.11
CA ASN A 87 14.11 16.04 -4.66
C ASN A 87 13.99 16.30 -6.17
N GLY A 88 13.89 17.57 -6.57
CA GLY A 88 13.85 17.99 -7.98
C GLY A 88 12.49 17.85 -8.66
N MET A 89 12.48 18.13 -9.95
CA MET A 89 11.26 18.12 -10.78
C MET A 89 11.07 16.75 -11.45
N ILE A 90 9.82 16.43 -11.75
CA ILE A 90 9.47 15.26 -12.57
C ILE A 90 9.38 15.70 -14.04
N HIS A 91 10.23 15.11 -14.87
CA HIS A 91 10.21 15.30 -16.34
C HIS A 91 9.70 14.07 -17.07
N GLU A 92 9.91 12.90 -16.48
CA GLU A 92 9.51 11.61 -17.02
C GLU A 92 9.06 10.68 -15.89
N VAL A 93 8.06 9.86 -16.16
CA VAL A 93 7.56 8.84 -15.24
C VAL A 93 7.43 7.52 -15.97
N ASP A 94 8.05 6.47 -15.42
CA ASP A 94 7.87 5.11 -15.90
C ASP A 94 7.38 4.23 -14.74
N ILE A 95 6.21 3.62 -14.91
CA ILE A 95 5.62 2.71 -13.91
C ILE A 95 5.70 1.30 -14.47
N ARG A 96 6.51 0.47 -13.82
CA ARG A 96 6.77 -0.92 -14.23
C ARG A 96 6.05 -1.93 -13.34
N PRO A 97 5.68 -3.11 -13.88
CA PRO A 97 5.87 -3.50 -15.29
C PRO A 97 4.91 -2.75 -16.23
N GLN A 98 5.42 -2.25 -17.34
CA GLN A 98 4.66 -1.47 -18.34
C GLN A 98 3.41 -2.20 -18.85
N ALA A 99 3.40 -3.54 -18.82
CA ALA A 99 2.25 -4.36 -19.15
C ALA A 99 1.02 -4.08 -18.27
N ARG A 100 1.20 -3.49 -17.09
CA ARG A 100 0.09 -3.08 -16.20
C ARG A 100 -0.64 -1.84 -16.70
N LYS A 101 -0.01 -1.03 -17.56
CA LYS A 101 -0.59 0.18 -18.16
C LYS A 101 -1.23 1.12 -17.12
N VAL A 102 -0.56 1.31 -16.00
CA VAL A 102 -1.05 2.19 -14.93
C VAL A 102 -1.15 3.61 -15.47
N GLN A 103 -2.36 4.17 -15.48
CA GLN A 103 -2.60 5.55 -15.88
C GLN A 103 -2.41 6.46 -14.66
N TYR A 104 -1.73 7.59 -14.85
CA TYR A 104 -1.49 8.55 -13.79
C TYR A 104 -1.82 9.97 -14.23
N VAL A 105 -2.08 10.82 -13.26
CA VAL A 105 -2.17 12.27 -13.43
C VAL A 105 -0.97 12.91 -12.75
N GLN A 106 -0.28 13.81 -13.44
CA GLN A 106 0.85 14.54 -12.88
C GLN A 106 0.49 16.00 -12.62
N ASN A 107 0.86 16.47 -11.44
CA ASN A 107 0.81 17.88 -11.07
C ASN A 107 2.15 18.28 -10.43
N LYS A 108 2.98 19.01 -11.18
CA LYS A 108 4.35 19.38 -10.77
C LYS A 108 5.18 18.13 -10.43
N ASN A 109 5.57 18.01 -9.15
CA ASN A 109 6.37 16.89 -8.62
C ASN A 109 5.52 15.84 -7.89
N VAL A 110 4.23 15.77 -8.18
CA VAL A 110 3.29 14.79 -7.65
C VAL A 110 2.63 14.02 -8.78
N ILE A 111 2.57 12.71 -8.66
CA ILE A 111 1.72 11.85 -9.49
C ILE A 111 0.64 11.21 -8.63
N THR A 112 -0.51 10.97 -9.23
CA THR A 112 -1.63 10.25 -8.60
C THR A 112 -2.17 9.22 -9.58
N PHE A 113 -2.41 8.00 -9.10
CA PHE A 113 -2.98 6.92 -9.88
C PHE A 113 -3.85 6.01 -9.00
N THR A 114 -4.69 5.18 -9.63
CA THR A 114 -5.55 4.24 -8.94
C THR A 114 -5.10 2.81 -9.20
N LEU A 115 -5.09 1.99 -8.15
CA LEU A 115 -4.91 0.55 -8.21
C LEU A 115 -6.24 -0.13 -7.94
N ASP A 116 -6.73 -0.90 -8.90
CA ASP A 116 -7.99 -1.63 -8.77
C ASP A 116 -7.84 -2.98 -8.05
N LYS A 117 -6.61 -3.48 -7.96
CA LYS A 117 -6.27 -4.77 -7.35
C LYS A 117 -4.83 -4.77 -6.84
N PRO A 118 -4.49 -5.70 -5.92
CA PRO A 118 -3.13 -5.89 -5.45
C PRO A 118 -2.14 -6.09 -6.59
N GLN A 119 -1.00 -5.40 -6.50
CA GLN A 119 0.10 -5.51 -7.46
C GLN A 119 1.37 -4.86 -6.93
N TYR A 120 2.49 -5.26 -7.50
CA TYR A 120 3.83 -4.74 -7.17
C TYR A 120 4.34 -3.92 -8.33
N LEU A 121 4.81 -2.71 -8.03
CA LEU A 121 5.23 -1.74 -9.02
C LEU A 121 6.61 -1.17 -8.68
N SER A 122 7.36 -0.83 -9.70
CA SER A 122 8.48 0.11 -9.64
C SER A 122 8.04 1.43 -10.25
N VAL A 123 8.15 2.52 -9.50
CA VAL A 123 7.88 3.86 -9.99
C VAL A 123 9.21 4.56 -10.17
N GLU A 124 9.55 4.85 -11.42
CA GLU A 124 10.81 5.43 -11.82
C GLU A 124 10.59 6.85 -12.33
N PHE A 125 11.47 7.78 -11.96
CA PHE A 125 11.39 9.16 -12.38
C PHE A 125 12.67 9.56 -13.10
N ASN A 126 12.52 10.29 -14.23
CA ASN A 126 13.61 10.88 -14.98
C ASN A 126 14.65 9.86 -15.49
N GLY A 127 14.21 8.62 -15.76
CA GLY A 127 15.09 7.53 -16.22
C GLY A 127 15.99 6.92 -15.14
N ASP A 128 15.86 7.36 -13.88
CA ASP A 128 16.61 6.81 -12.76
C ASP A 128 15.95 5.52 -12.26
N ARG A 129 16.65 4.39 -12.44
CA ARG A 129 16.18 3.06 -12.06
C ARG A 129 16.69 2.57 -10.72
N LEU A 130 17.68 3.25 -10.16
CA LEU A 130 18.34 2.82 -8.94
C LEU A 130 17.79 3.54 -7.71
N HIS A 131 17.36 4.81 -7.86
CA HIS A 131 16.68 5.55 -6.81
C HIS A 131 15.16 5.57 -7.06
N ASN A 132 14.61 4.41 -7.39
CA ASN A 132 13.19 4.24 -7.68
C ASN A 132 12.37 4.00 -6.41
N LEU A 133 11.05 4.04 -6.57
CA LEU A 133 10.11 3.67 -5.53
C LEU A 133 9.56 2.25 -5.82
N HIS A 134 9.87 1.30 -4.94
CA HIS A 134 9.23 0.00 -4.90
C HIS A 134 7.90 0.10 -4.14
N LEU A 135 6.80 -0.18 -4.80
CA LEU A 135 5.46 -0.10 -4.24
C LEU A 135 4.83 -1.49 -4.18
N PHE A 136 4.56 -1.96 -2.97
CA PHE A 136 3.92 -3.25 -2.72
C PHE A 136 2.49 -3.04 -2.21
N ALA A 137 1.53 -3.13 -3.13
CA ALA A 137 0.12 -3.22 -2.80
C ALA A 137 -0.24 -4.70 -2.63
N ASN A 138 -0.32 -5.17 -1.40
CA ASN A 138 -0.56 -6.56 -1.07
C ASN A 138 -2.06 -6.89 -1.05
N PRO A 139 -2.46 -8.15 -1.25
CA PRO A 139 -3.80 -8.58 -0.91
C PRO A 139 -4.02 -8.52 0.61
N MET A 140 -5.28 -8.39 1.02
CA MET A 140 -5.63 -8.52 2.44
C MET A 140 -5.21 -9.89 2.96
N GLU A 141 -4.60 -9.90 4.14
CA GLU A 141 -4.25 -11.13 4.83
C GLU A 141 -5.51 -11.90 5.23
N THR A 142 -5.58 -13.16 4.87
CA THR A 142 -6.74 -14.04 5.15
C THR A 142 -6.47 -15.01 6.29
N GLU A 143 -5.20 -15.24 6.61
CA GLU A 143 -4.76 -16.10 7.70
C GLU A 143 -4.26 -15.23 8.86
N THR A 144 -4.73 -15.52 10.06
CA THR A 144 -4.28 -14.85 11.28
C THR A 144 -3.60 -15.86 12.18
N TYR A 145 -2.37 -15.56 12.56
CA TYR A 145 -1.60 -16.35 13.51
C TYR A 145 -1.41 -15.58 14.80
N SER A 146 -1.17 -16.27 15.89
CA SER A 146 -0.85 -15.68 17.18
C SER A 146 0.44 -16.27 17.77
N GLU A 147 1.04 -15.53 18.70
CA GLU A 147 2.24 -16.00 19.43
C GLU A 147 2.00 -17.28 20.24
N GLU A 148 0.72 -17.58 20.56
CA GLU A 148 0.33 -18.73 21.35
C GLU A 148 0.17 -20.01 20.53
N GLU A 149 0.20 -19.90 19.20
CA GLU A 149 -0.04 -21.04 18.31
C GLU A 149 1.16 -21.97 18.27
N LYS A 150 0.94 -23.26 18.60
CA LYS A 150 2.01 -24.25 18.67
C LYS A 150 2.63 -24.51 17.28
N GLY A 151 3.94 -24.32 17.20
CA GLY A 151 4.72 -24.56 15.98
C GLY A 151 4.76 -23.35 15.04
N VAL A 152 4.15 -22.25 15.43
CA VAL A 152 4.22 -20.96 14.72
C VAL A 152 5.18 -20.03 15.47
N MET A 153 6.06 -19.38 14.70
CA MET A 153 6.84 -18.24 15.17
C MET A 153 6.23 -17.00 14.53
N TYR A 154 5.43 -16.27 15.29
CA TYR A 154 4.73 -15.10 14.80
C TYR A 154 5.49 -13.82 15.16
N PHE A 155 5.69 -12.98 14.16
CA PHE A 155 6.19 -11.62 14.31
C PHE A 155 5.11 -10.66 13.82
N GLY A 156 4.47 -9.95 14.72
CA GLY A 156 3.49 -8.92 14.38
C GLY A 156 4.12 -7.75 13.62
N PRO A 157 3.31 -6.77 13.15
CA PRO A 157 3.85 -5.57 12.51
C PRO A 157 4.85 -4.84 13.41
N GLY A 158 5.99 -4.40 12.84
CA GLY A 158 7.02 -3.66 13.56
C GLY A 158 8.42 -4.22 13.37
N VAL A 159 9.38 -3.68 14.13
CA VAL A 159 10.79 -4.08 14.11
C VAL A 159 11.05 -5.12 15.17
N HIS A 160 11.45 -6.31 14.74
CA HIS A 160 11.78 -7.43 15.62
C HIS A 160 13.28 -7.73 15.58
N ARG A 161 13.87 -8.00 16.75
CA ARG A 161 15.27 -8.41 16.91
C ARG A 161 15.31 -9.67 17.76
N PRO A 162 14.92 -10.83 17.20
CA PRO A 162 14.91 -12.08 17.94
C PRO A 162 16.33 -12.44 18.38
N LYS A 163 16.49 -12.74 19.68
CA LYS A 163 17.79 -13.15 20.23
C LYS A 163 18.10 -14.62 19.94
N ASP A 164 17.05 -15.44 19.92
CA ASP A 164 17.16 -16.87 19.69
C ASP A 164 16.15 -17.30 18.64
N LEU A 165 16.63 -17.61 17.44
CA LEU A 165 15.80 -18.28 16.44
C LEU A 165 15.88 -19.79 16.68
N PRO A 166 14.76 -20.52 16.78
CA PRO A 166 14.81 -21.98 16.84
C PRO A 166 15.46 -22.49 15.56
N ASN A 167 16.26 -23.56 15.71
CA ASN A 167 16.83 -24.25 14.56
C ASN A 167 15.70 -24.79 13.70
N ILE A 168 15.40 -24.08 12.60
CA ILE A 168 14.50 -24.57 11.56
C ILE A 168 15.28 -25.62 10.78
N ARG A 169 14.89 -26.88 10.92
CA ARG A 169 15.40 -28.01 10.12
C ARG A 169 14.52 -28.24 8.91
#